data_e98b39d5fed738e91af2abc8a3f9fc6f
#
_entry.id   e98b39d5fed738e91af2abc8a3f9fc6f
#
_cell.length_a   1.000
_cell.length_b   1.000
_cell.length_c   1.000
_cell.angle_alpha   90.00
_cell.angle_beta   90.00
_cell.angle_gamma   90.00
#
_symmetry.space_group_name_H-M   'P 1'
#
loop_
_entity.id
_entity.type
_entity.pdbx_description
1 polymer ?
#
loop_
_entity_poly.entity_id
_entity_poly.type
_entity_poly.pdbx_seq_one_letter_code
_entity_poly.pdbx_strand_id
1 'polypeptide(L)'
;MTVGPRFLTHFNRLTAVTVLLAAGLLHAQQPLPAGQPIPPAPPDPAIVAALQQVSPDNIQAIITKLVSFNNRSTLSSMDTDLAPGTGVSAAADWIESEFKRYSEACNGCLDVKRDEFIEPPATGPAARITRPTKIANVYAILHGTDPAQAPRMVLVTGHYDSRNSTNGNTHDPAPGANDDASGTAVSLESARVLSKSKFPSTIIFLTVAGEEQGLNGSRHFAKLARSENWQLEAVLNNDIVGGDTTPGAVGADKSVVRVFSEGVPGPATLEQLRQIQTIGAENDSPARELARAIVDVGRTYFHPTSQRLSAGAAAGQAHNMAMRMVPAFHPVMVFRRDRFGRGGDHTSFSQEGFAAVRFTEWLENFNHQHQDLRTENGIEYGDLLKFDDFSYIANVVRLNAATLATLASAPGQPQKVAVLDPPYDTRTNLRWEKPAGFPANASFEVVYRDTDQPDWTTFVPVGDATSAAIPISKDNVIFGVRSVDPAGHRSAAVYPVPPPRTRPVPGTTPTPAPSTN
;
A
#
# COMPACT_ATOMS: atom_id res chain seq x y z
N MET A 1 54.65 -90.97 -3.72
CA MET A 1 53.49 -91.85 -3.39
C MET A 1 52.27 -91.07 -3.58
N THR A 2 51.49 -91.50 -4.51
CA THR A 2 50.06 -91.59 -4.69
C THR A 2 49.30 -90.29 -4.92
N VAL A 3 48.97 -90.08 -6.08
CA VAL A 3 47.89 -90.43 -7.00
C VAL A 3 46.69 -89.38 -6.91
N GLY A 4 46.51 -88.72 -8.04
CA GLY A 4 45.34 -87.84 -8.33
C GLY A 4 43.99 -88.60 -8.47
N PRO A 5 42.93 -88.02 -8.85
CA PRO A 5 42.65 -87.80 -10.29
C PRO A 5 41.92 -86.55 -10.68
N ARG A 6 41.95 -86.30 -11.96
CA ARG A 6 41.21 -85.34 -12.81
C ARG A 6 39.67 -85.59 -12.79
N PHE A 7 38.88 -84.57 -12.86
CA PHE A 7 37.58 -84.66 -13.58
C PHE A 7 37.21 -83.34 -14.27
N LEU A 8 36.64 -83.51 -15.38
CA LEU A 8 36.33 -82.65 -16.53
C LEU A 8 35.38 -81.49 -16.27
N THR A 9 35.65 -80.51 -17.04
CA THR A 9 34.88 -79.34 -17.45
C THR A 9 33.48 -79.66 -17.98
N HIS A 10 32.46 -78.89 -17.58
CA HIS A 10 31.34 -78.55 -18.43
C HIS A 10 31.03 -77.05 -18.34
N PHE A 11 31.20 -76.36 -19.45
CA PHE A 11 30.74 -75.01 -19.69
C PHE A 11 29.24 -74.99 -19.80
N ASN A 12 28.55 -74.28 -18.91
CA ASN A 12 27.20 -73.86 -19.16
C ASN A 12 27.16 -72.32 -19.16
N ARG A 13 26.91 -71.78 -20.34
CA ARG A 13 26.64 -70.37 -20.55
C ARG A 13 25.26 -70.06 -20.00
N LEU A 14 25.16 -69.38 -18.87
CA LEU A 14 23.96 -68.70 -18.44
C LEU A 14 24.00 -67.25 -18.96
N THR A 15 23.09 -66.95 -19.87
CA THR A 15 22.83 -65.58 -20.35
C THR A 15 22.13 -64.82 -19.19
N ALA A 16 22.82 -63.89 -18.53
CA ALA A 16 22.22 -62.99 -17.59
C ALA A 16 21.42 -61.92 -18.31
N VAL A 17 20.10 -61.99 -18.26
CA VAL A 17 19.19 -60.89 -18.68
C VAL A 17 19.20 -59.86 -17.57
N THR A 18 19.87 -58.76 -17.77
CA THR A 18 19.86 -57.60 -16.87
C THR A 18 18.54 -56.83 -17.14
N VAL A 19 17.53 -57.02 -16.31
CA VAL A 19 16.34 -56.15 -16.28
C VAL A 19 16.73 -54.87 -15.55
N LEU A 20 16.93 -53.77 -16.29
CA LEU A 20 17.03 -52.44 -15.74
C LEU A 20 15.63 -52.01 -15.26
N LEU A 21 15.35 -52.14 -13.99
CA LEU A 21 14.26 -51.47 -13.29
C LEU A 21 14.65 -49.98 -13.20
N ALA A 22 14.10 -49.16 -14.09
CA ALA A 22 14.07 -47.70 -13.94
C ALA A 22 13.15 -47.36 -12.75
N ALA A 23 13.71 -47.34 -11.54
CA ALA A 23 13.05 -46.77 -10.39
C ALA A 23 12.99 -45.25 -10.62
N GLY A 24 11.86 -44.80 -11.17
CA GLY A 24 11.51 -43.39 -11.13
C GLY A 24 11.46 -42.96 -9.66
N LEU A 25 12.45 -42.18 -9.26
CA LEU A 25 12.46 -41.47 -7.98
C LEU A 25 11.29 -40.47 -8.02
N LEU A 26 10.10 -40.91 -7.61
CA LEU A 26 9.07 -40.02 -7.09
C LEU A 26 9.70 -39.34 -5.87
N HIS A 27 10.22 -38.13 -6.07
CA HIS A 27 10.50 -37.24 -4.97
C HIS A 27 9.15 -36.96 -4.30
N ALA A 28 8.79 -37.75 -3.30
CA ALA A 28 7.75 -37.37 -2.37
C ALA A 28 8.23 -36.06 -1.73
N GLN A 29 7.63 -34.94 -2.12
CA GLN A 29 7.87 -33.68 -1.45
C GLN A 29 7.62 -33.91 0.04
N GLN A 30 8.65 -33.65 0.84
CA GLN A 30 8.47 -33.69 2.30
C GLN A 30 7.35 -32.71 2.64
N PRO A 31 6.43 -33.07 3.56
CA PRO A 31 5.39 -32.14 3.98
C PRO A 31 6.04 -30.84 4.45
N LEU A 32 5.54 -29.71 3.94
CA LEU A 32 6.00 -28.40 4.38
C LEU A 32 5.76 -28.26 5.89
N PRO A 33 6.67 -27.60 6.63
CA PRO A 33 6.47 -27.36 8.06
C PRO A 33 5.20 -26.51 8.27
N ALA A 34 4.66 -26.55 9.50
CA ALA A 34 3.49 -25.76 9.87
C ALA A 34 3.72 -24.23 9.82
N GLY A 35 4.96 -23.79 9.55
CA GLY A 35 5.35 -22.38 9.43
C GLY A 35 6.11 -21.87 10.64
N GLN A 36 6.53 -20.63 10.55
CA GLN A 36 7.26 -19.92 11.61
C GLN A 36 6.78 -18.47 11.73
N PRO A 37 6.94 -17.81 12.89
CA PRO A 37 6.58 -16.41 13.05
C PRO A 37 7.27 -15.52 12.01
N ILE A 38 6.53 -14.52 11.49
CA ILE A 38 7.06 -13.58 10.51
C ILE A 38 8.06 -12.63 11.21
N PRO A 39 9.36 -12.67 10.86
CA PRO A 39 10.30 -11.67 11.35
C PRO A 39 10.13 -10.36 10.61
N PRO A 40 10.48 -9.20 11.20
CA PRO A 40 10.71 -7.99 10.42
C PRO A 40 11.69 -8.27 9.27
N ALA A 41 11.43 -7.69 8.11
CA ALA A 41 12.40 -7.78 7.01
C ALA A 41 13.71 -7.05 7.37
N PRO A 42 14.85 -7.43 6.80
CA PRO A 42 16.06 -6.64 6.96
C PRO A 42 15.86 -5.27 6.30
N PRO A 43 16.19 -4.15 6.99
CA PRO A 43 16.10 -2.83 6.38
C PRO A 43 17.05 -2.71 5.18
N ASP A 44 16.53 -2.28 4.03
CA ASP A 44 17.36 -1.98 2.86
C ASP A 44 18.20 -0.71 3.13
N PRO A 45 19.54 -0.77 3.03
CA PRO A 45 20.40 0.39 3.28
C PRO A 45 20.13 1.57 2.36
N ALA A 46 19.72 1.34 1.11
CA ALA A 46 19.40 2.41 0.15
C ALA A 46 18.12 3.12 0.55
N ILE A 47 17.11 2.38 0.98
CA ILE A 47 15.86 2.95 1.53
C ILE A 47 16.17 3.73 2.81
N VAL A 48 16.91 3.16 3.74
CA VAL A 48 17.32 3.85 4.99
C VAL A 48 18.03 5.17 4.67
N ALA A 49 18.95 5.19 3.71
CA ALA A 49 19.65 6.41 3.30
C ALA A 49 18.70 7.48 2.72
N ALA A 50 17.68 7.08 1.96
CA ALA A 50 16.65 7.99 1.48
C ALA A 50 15.79 8.55 2.63
N LEU A 51 15.37 7.69 3.58
CA LEU A 51 14.56 8.11 4.74
C LEU A 51 15.30 9.10 5.64
N GLN A 52 16.62 9.01 5.73
CA GLN A 52 17.46 9.97 6.46
C GLN A 52 17.47 11.36 5.84
N GLN A 53 17.10 11.50 4.55
CA GLN A 53 17.00 12.79 3.86
C GLN A 53 15.68 13.51 4.12
N VAL A 54 14.70 12.88 4.74
CA VAL A 54 13.41 13.52 5.08
C VAL A 54 13.66 14.63 6.11
N SER A 55 13.24 15.86 5.77
CA SER A 55 13.53 17.06 6.53
C SER A 55 12.25 17.72 7.05
N PRO A 56 12.05 17.82 8.39
CA PRO A 56 10.98 18.62 8.96
C PRO A 56 10.99 20.08 8.49
N ASP A 57 12.17 20.69 8.33
CA ASP A 57 12.31 22.08 7.88
C ASP A 57 11.84 22.26 6.44
N ASN A 58 12.13 21.28 5.56
CA ASN A 58 11.64 21.31 4.18
C ASN A 58 10.13 21.13 4.11
N ILE A 59 9.57 20.23 4.93
CA ILE A 59 8.13 20.03 5.07
C ILE A 59 7.47 21.33 5.55
N GLN A 60 8.02 21.98 6.57
CA GLN A 60 7.54 23.28 7.03
C GLN A 60 7.57 24.34 5.92
N ALA A 61 8.64 24.39 5.12
CA ALA A 61 8.74 25.32 4.01
C ALA A 61 7.67 25.05 2.94
N ILE A 62 7.40 23.79 2.62
CA ILE A 62 6.35 23.38 1.67
C ILE A 62 4.98 23.85 2.18
N ILE A 63 4.61 23.52 3.42
CA ILE A 63 3.30 23.87 3.99
C ILE A 63 3.18 25.39 4.12
N THR A 64 4.22 26.09 4.59
CA THR A 64 4.26 27.56 4.64
C THR A 64 3.97 28.18 3.28
N LYS A 65 4.56 27.64 2.22
CA LYS A 65 4.32 28.14 0.86
C LYS A 65 2.88 27.87 0.41
N LEU A 66 2.33 26.68 0.67
CA LEU A 66 0.93 26.36 0.34
C LEU A 66 -0.04 27.29 1.09
N VAL A 67 0.18 27.52 2.37
CA VAL A 67 -0.62 28.47 3.18
C VAL A 67 -0.54 29.90 2.62
N SER A 68 0.60 30.32 2.06
CA SER A 68 0.78 31.65 1.49
C SER A 68 -0.07 31.95 0.26
N PHE A 69 -0.70 30.96 -0.36
CA PHE A 69 -1.67 31.16 -1.44
C PHE A 69 -3.04 31.64 -0.94
N ASN A 70 -3.20 31.86 0.35
CA ASN A 70 -4.36 32.39 1.09
C ASN A 70 -5.58 31.46 1.08
N ASN A 71 -6.25 31.30 -0.06
CA ASN A 71 -7.39 30.44 -0.24
C ASN A 71 -7.16 29.58 -1.49
N ARG A 72 -7.03 28.26 -1.29
CA ARG A 72 -6.79 27.33 -2.38
C ARG A 72 -8.06 26.59 -2.81
N SER A 73 -9.25 27.20 -2.55
CA SER A 73 -10.49 26.60 -3.03
C SER A 73 -10.42 26.32 -4.53
N THR A 74 -10.76 25.11 -4.92
CA THR A 74 -10.80 24.68 -6.33
C THR A 74 -11.69 25.61 -7.17
N LEU A 75 -12.74 26.19 -6.58
CA LEU A 75 -13.64 27.13 -7.25
C LEU A 75 -12.94 28.45 -7.65
N SER A 76 -11.79 28.76 -7.03
CA SER A 76 -10.99 29.96 -7.35
C SER A 76 -10.27 29.86 -8.70
N SER A 77 -10.24 28.68 -9.32
CA SER A 77 -9.51 28.46 -10.58
C SER A 77 -10.00 29.29 -11.76
N MET A 78 -11.23 29.78 -11.70
CA MET A 78 -11.86 30.60 -12.75
C MET A 78 -12.08 32.06 -12.31
N ASP A 79 -11.62 32.46 -11.13
CA ASP A 79 -11.72 33.84 -10.65
C ASP A 79 -10.66 34.71 -11.30
N THR A 80 -11.08 35.94 -11.66
CA THR A 80 -10.21 36.94 -12.35
C THR A 80 -9.82 38.10 -11.44
N ASP A 81 -10.36 38.16 -10.23
CA ASP A 81 -10.23 39.23 -9.26
C ASP A 81 -9.39 38.82 -8.02
N LEU A 82 -8.75 37.67 -8.06
CA LEU A 82 -7.84 37.25 -6.99
C LEU A 82 -6.56 38.10 -6.97
N ALA A 83 -6.00 38.27 -5.78
CA ALA A 83 -4.68 38.88 -5.64
C ALA A 83 -3.63 38.07 -6.43
N PRO A 84 -2.68 38.74 -7.11
CA PRO A 84 -1.64 38.04 -7.86
C PRO A 84 -0.86 37.02 -7.00
N GLY A 85 -0.69 35.82 -7.52
CA GLY A 85 0.04 34.74 -6.83
C GLY A 85 -0.75 34.07 -5.72
N THR A 86 -2.09 34.18 -5.69
CA THR A 86 -2.96 33.48 -4.77
C THR A 86 -3.93 32.52 -5.50
N GLY A 87 -4.67 31.73 -4.76
CA GLY A 87 -5.65 30.78 -5.28
C GLY A 87 -5.08 29.42 -5.68
N VAL A 88 -5.97 28.52 -6.07
CA VAL A 88 -5.65 27.12 -6.38
C VAL A 88 -4.75 26.98 -7.61
N SER A 89 -4.92 27.84 -8.63
CA SER A 89 -4.09 27.80 -9.85
C SER A 89 -2.63 28.17 -9.56
N ALA A 90 -2.41 29.18 -8.72
CA ALA A 90 -1.06 29.56 -8.31
C ALA A 90 -0.39 28.46 -7.47
N ALA A 91 -1.14 27.74 -6.66
CA ALA A 91 -0.65 26.58 -5.92
C ALA A 91 -0.26 25.44 -6.88
N ALA A 92 -1.09 25.12 -7.88
CA ALA A 92 -0.76 24.13 -8.90
C ALA A 92 0.52 24.47 -9.69
N ASP A 93 0.68 25.74 -10.09
CA ASP A 93 1.86 26.20 -10.80
C ASP A 93 3.14 26.06 -9.96
N TRP A 94 3.03 26.38 -8.68
CA TRP A 94 4.15 26.22 -7.76
C TRP A 94 4.49 24.74 -7.52
N ILE A 95 3.50 23.86 -7.31
CA ILE A 95 3.72 22.42 -7.12
C ILE A 95 4.44 21.83 -8.35
N GLU A 96 4.00 22.20 -9.56
CA GLU A 96 4.67 21.76 -10.79
C GLU A 96 6.12 22.24 -10.83
N SER A 97 6.37 23.49 -10.43
CA SER A 97 7.73 24.03 -10.37
C SER A 97 8.61 23.27 -9.36
N GLU A 98 8.06 22.83 -8.23
CA GLU A 98 8.78 22.01 -7.24
C GLU A 98 9.14 20.63 -7.79
N PHE A 99 8.20 19.93 -8.43
CA PHE A 99 8.51 18.65 -9.08
C PHE A 99 9.57 18.81 -10.17
N LYS A 100 9.51 19.89 -10.99
CA LYS A 100 10.54 20.22 -11.99
C LYS A 100 11.90 20.47 -11.34
N ARG A 101 11.93 21.21 -10.24
CA ARG A 101 13.17 21.47 -9.46
C ARG A 101 13.76 20.16 -8.91
N TYR A 102 12.92 19.23 -8.43
CA TYR A 102 13.40 17.90 -7.99
C TYR A 102 13.91 17.09 -9.16
N SER A 103 13.25 17.16 -10.32
CA SER A 103 13.69 16.49 -11.54
C SER A 103 15.07 17.02 -12.00
N GLU A 104 15.29 18.33 -11.99
CA GLU A 104 16.58 18.94 -12.30
C GLU A 104 17.68 18.47 -11.34
N ALA A 105 17.38 18.35 -10.04
CA ALA A 105 18.35 17.90 -9.03
C ALA A 105 18.78 16.43 -9.19
N CYS A 106 18.08 15.66 -10.01
CA CYS A 106 18.40 14.27 -10.36
C CYS A 106 18.67 14.06 -11.86
N ASN A 107 18.99 15.11 -12.60
CA ASN A 107 19.28 15.10 -14.04
C ASN A 107 18.09 14.62 -14.91
N GLY A 108 16.88 15.09 -14.63
CA GLY A 108 15.68 14.78 -15.40
C GLY A 108 15.05 13.44 -15.09
N CYS A 109 15.19 12.94 -13.86
CA CYS A 109 14.69 11.62 -13.49
C CYS A 109 13.16 11.54 -13.33
N LEU A 110 12.48 12.67 -13.12
CA LEU A 110 11.03 12.74 -12.97
C LEU A 110 10.37 13.25 -14.26
N ASP A 111 9.37 12.54 -14.73
CA ASP A 111 8.48 12.97 -15.80
C ASP A 111 7.30 13.74 -15.16
N VAL A 112 7.34 15.08 -15.23
CA VAL A 112 6.38 15.97 -14.57
C VAL A 112 5.23 16.29 -15.51
N LYS A 113 4.00 16.11 -15.04
CA LYS A 113 2.78 16.22 -15.84
C LYS A 113 1.68 16.96 -15.11
N ARG A 114 0.73 17.47 -15.89
CA ARG A 114 -0.59 17.94 -15.44
C ARG A 114 -1.69 17.16 -16.13
N ASP A 115 -2.72 16.84 -15.36
CA ASP A 115 -4.00 16.35 -15.83
C ASP A 115 -5.04 17.44 -15.55
N GLU A 116 -5.42 18.18 -16.60
CA GLU A 116 -6.35 19.31 -16.51
C GLU A 116 -7.66 19.04 -17.21
N PHE A 117 -8.77 19.36 -16.54
CA PHE A 117 -10.10 19.21 -17.08
C PHE A 117 -11.06 20.29 -16.55
N ILE A 118 -12.21 20.42 -17.19
CA ILE A 118 -13.31 21.29 -16.72
C ILE A 118 -14.38 20.39 -16.09
N GLU A 119 -14.57 20.54 -14.79
CA GLU A 119 -15.70 19.90 -14.09
C GLU A 119 -16.97 20.72 -14.37
N PRO A 120 -18.03 20.08 -14.90
CA PRO A 120 -19.30 20.76 -15.14
C PRO A 120 -20.02 21.07 -13.83
N PRO A 121 -20.89 22.09 -13.81
CA PRO A 121 -21.67 22.41 -12.62
C PRO A 121 -22.63 21.27 -12.29
N ALA A 122 -22.68 20.91 -11.01
CA ALA A 122 -23.67 20.01 -10.47
C ALA A 122 -24.97 20.76 -10.12
N THR A 123 -26.09 20.05 -10.10
CA THR A 123 -27.40 20.59 -9.75
C THR A 123 -27.88 20.03 -8.41
N GLY A 124 -28.73 20.82 -7.71
CA GLY A 124 -29.33 20.42 -6.45
C GLY A 124 -28.71 21.09 -5.22
N PRO A 125 -29.36 20.96 -4.05
CA PRO A 125 -28.96 21.68 -2.83
C PRO A 125 -27.62 21.25 -2.23
N ALA A 126 -27.12 20.09 -2.61
CA ALA A 126 -25.82 19.57 -2.18
C ALA A 126 -24.69 19.86 -3.19
N ALA A 127 -24.96 20.59 -4.29
CA ALA A 127 -23.97 20.92 -5.31
C ALA A 127 -22.88 21.81 -4.73
N ARG A 128 -21.62 21.35 -4.81
CA ARG A 128 -20.45 22.12 -4.38
C ARG A 128 -19.75 22.81 -5.56
N ILE A 129 -19.82 22.23 -6.75
CA ILE A 129 -19.41 22.85 -8.02
C ILE A 129 -20.65 23.46 -8.65
N THR A 130 -20.79 24.79 -8.66
CA THR A 130 -21.97 25.53 -9.14
C THR A 130 -21.75 26.24 -10.48
N ARG A 131 -20.51 26.25 -10.98
CA ARG A 131 -20.11 26.82 -12.28
C ARG A 131 -19.06 25.91 -12.92
N PRO A 132 -18.85 25.97 -14.24
CA PRO A 132 -17.73 25.25 -14.86
C PRO A 132 -16.43 25.61 -14.14
N THR A 133 -15.71 24.60 -13.64
CA THR A 133 -14.52 24.81 -12.80
C THR A 133 -13.35 24.04 -13.39
N LYS A 134 -12.24 24.73 -13.64
CA LYS A 134 -11.01 24.09 -14.07
C LYS A 134 -10.36 23.40 -12.88
N ILE A 135 -10.01 22.13 -13.04
CA ILE A 135 -9.30 21.31 -12.04
C ILE A 135 -8.00 20.86 -12.67
N ALA A 136 -6.92 20.91 -11.91
CA ALA A 136 -5.60 20.45 -12.31
C ALA A 136 -5.05 19.48 -11.28
N ASN A 137 -4.77 18.24 -11.68
CA ASN A 137 -3.95 17.32 -10.92
C ASN A 137 -2.49 17.50 -11.37
N VAL A 138 -1.56 17.63 -10.43
CA VAL A 138 -0.13 17.79 -10.74
C VAL A 138 0.60 16.56 -10.23
N TYR A 139 1.40 15.92 -11.09
CA TYR A 139 2.07 14.69 -10.71
C TYR A 139 3.43 14.52 -11.38
N ALA A 140 4.28 13.72 -10.73
CA ALA A 140 5.58 13.35 -11.23
C ALA A 140 5.72 11.82 -11.24
N ILE A 141 6.33 11.28 -12.29
CA ILE A 141 6.55 9.85 -12.47
C ILE A 141 8.04 9.57 -12.37
N LEU A 142 8.43 8.72 -11.43
CA LEU A 142 9.74 8.09 -11.37
C LEU A 142 9.62 6.71 -12.05
N HIS A 143 10.03 6.63 -13.31
CA HIS A 143 9.89 5.41 -14.09
C HIS A 143 10.72 4.26 -13.55
N GLY A 144 10.13 3.06 -13.53
CA GLY A 144 10.82 1.83 -13.18
C GLY A 144 11.97 1.52 -14.15
N THR A 145 13.03 0.93 -13.63
CA THR A 145 14.27 0.66 -14.41
C THR A 145 14.32 -0.75 -15.00
N ASP A 146 13.48 -1.67 -14.54
CA ASP A 146 13.35 -3.00 -15.10
C ASP A 146 12.18 -3.02 -16.10
N PRO A 147 12.42 -3.22 -17.42
CA PRO A 147 11.36 -3.19 -18.42
C PRO A 147 10.21 -4.15 -18.15
N ALA A 148 10.46 -5.25 -17.44
CA ALA A 148 9.45 -6.24 -17.10
C ALA A 148 8.62 -5.85 -15.86
N GLN A 149 9.16 -5.02 -14.96
CA GLN A 149 8.53 -4.55 -13.72
C GLN A 149 8.00 -3.11 -13.84
N ALA A 150 8.57 -2.29 -14.71
CA ALA A 150 8.21 -0.88 -14.89
C ALA A 150 6.72 -0.61 -15.16
N PRO A 151 5.92 -1.52 -15.78
CA PRO A 151 4.48 -1.33 -15.89
C PRO A 151 3.74 -1.36 -14.54
N ARG A 152 4.31 -1.96 -13.49
CA ARG A 152 3.75 -1.95 -12.14
C ARG A 152 3.99 -0.60 -11.50
N MET A 153 2.98 -0.08 -10.82
CA MET A 153 2.98 1.29 -10.29
C MET A 153 2.54 1.32 -8.84
N VAL A 154 3.17 2.18 -8.05
CA VAL A 154 2.74 2.55 -6.71
C VAL A 154 2.61 4.08 -6.64
N LEU A 155 1.62 4.59 -5.90
CA LEU A 155 1.25 6.00 -5.91
C LEU A 155 1.08 6.54 -4.50
N VAL A 156 1.56 7.77 -4.27
CA VAL A 156 1.26 8.58 -3.09
C VAL A 156 0.53 9.85 -3.51
N THR A 157 -0.47 10.27 -2.71
CA THR A 157 -1.24 11.48 -3.00
C THR A 157 -1.65 12.22 -1.73
N GLY A 158 -1.94 13.51 -1.88
CA GLY A 158 -2.66 14.39 -0.99
C GLY A 158 -3.35 15.47 -1.82
N HIS A 159 -4.33 16.18 -1.26
CA HIS A 159 -5.00 17.24 -2.00
C HIS A 159 -4.42 18.62 -1.64
N TYR A 160 -4.24 19.48 -2.65
CA TYR A 160 -3.66 20.79 -2.41
C TYR A 160 -4.71 21.90 -2.36
N ASP A 161 -5.97 21.62 -2.68
CA ASP A 161 -7.06 22.56 -2.45
C ASP A 161 -7.41 22.65 -0.95
N SER A 162 -8.03 23.74 -0.56
CA SER A 162 -8.45 24.02 0.80
C SER A 162 -9.80 24.75 0.82
N ARG A 163 -10.43 24.83 2.00
CA ARG A 163 -11.67 25.56 2.18
C ARG A 163 -11.78 26.15 3.58
N ASN A 164 -12.61 27.19 3.69
CA ASN A 164 -13.13 27.68 4.97
C ASN A 164 -14.55 27.12 5.25
N SER A 165 -15.26 27.65 6.22
CA SER A 165 -16.60 27.18 6.61
C SER A 165 -17.67 27.39 5.54
N THR A 166 -17.48 28.38 4.65
CA THR A 166 -18.46 28.76 3.63
C THR A 166 -18.12 28.12 2.30
N ASN A 167 -18.94 27.15 1.91
CA ASN A 167 -18.79 26.54 0.59
C ASN A 167 -18.97 27.59 -0.51
N GLY A 168 -18.02 27.67 -1.43
CA GLY A 168 -18.00 28.66 -2.51
C GLY A 168 -17.26 29.96 -2.19
N ASN A 169 -16.79 30.16 -0.98
CA ASN A 169 -15.93 31.29 -0.65
C ASN A 169 -14.51 31.05 -1.16
N THR A 170 -14.05 31.92 -2.06
CA THR A 170 -12.74 31.83 -2.72
C THR A 170 -11.78 32.96 -2.34
N HIS A 171 -12.23 33.92 -1.50
CA HIS A 171 -11.51 35.15 -1.19
C HIS A 171 -11.04 35.23 0.27
N ASP A 172 -11.89 34.87 1.22
CA ASP A 172 -11.52 34.86 2.63
C ASP A 172 -10.47 33.78 2.92
N PRO A 173 -9.60 33.99 3.89
CA PRO A 173 -8.51 33.05 4.18
C PRO A 173 -9.01 31.62 4.42
N ALA A 174 -8.37 30.66 3.77
CA ALA A 174 -8.52 29.23 3.97
C ALA A 174 -7.13 28.57 3.92
N PRO A 175 -6.33 28.72 5.00
CA PRO A 175 -4.93 28.31 4.99
C PRO A 175 -4.74 26.83 4.71
N GLY A 176 -5.60 25.95 5.24
CA GLY A 176 -5.54 24.51 5.02
C GLY A 176 -4.16 23.95 5.27
N ALA A 177 -3.57 24.22 6.44
CA ALA A 177 -2.21 23.78 6.75
C ALA A 177 -2.17 22.27 6.98
N ASN A 178 -3.09 21.77 7.83
CA ASN A 178 -3.28 20.36 8.06
C ASN A 178 -4.18 19.70 7.01
N ASP A 179 -5.26 20.36 6.61
CA ASP A 179 -6.24 19.90 5.60
C ASP A 179 -6.15 20.74 4.30
N ASP A 180 -5.33 20.38 3.25
CA ASP A 180 -4.44 19.22 3.27
C ASP A 180 -3.07 19.61 2.64
N ALA A 181 -2.50 20.75 3.10
CA ALA A 181 -1.11 21.02 2.75
C ALA A 181 -0.17 19.99 3.39
N SER A 182 -0.58 19.37 4.51
CA SER A 182 0.19 18.32 5.18
C SER A 182 0.36 17.08 4.29
N GLY A 183 -0.71 16.55 3.69
CA GLY A 183 -0.65 15.41 2.77
C GLY A 183 -0.01 15.76 1.43
N THR A 184 -0.25 16.96 0.91
CA THR A 184 0.48 17.48 -0.25
C THR A 184 1.99 17.50 0.01
N ALA A 185 2.44 17.90 1.21
CA ALA A 185 3.84 17.86 1.60
C ALA A 185 4.40 16.43 1.67
N VAL A 186 3.58 15.43 2.07
CA VAL A 186 4.00 14.01 2.02
C VAL A 186 4.32 13.60 0.59
N SER A 187 3.50 13.96 -0.39
CA SER A 187 3.75 13.65 -1.81
C SER A 187 5.02 14.33 -2.33
N LEU A 188 5.17 15.65 -2.10
CA LEU A 188 6.32 16.42 -2.56
C LEU A 188 7.64 15.96 -1.90
N GLU A 189 7.66 15.77 -0.59
CA GLU A 189 8.87 15.36 0.13
C GLU A 189 9.26 13.91 -0.21
N SER A 190 8.28 13.01 -0.41
CA SER A 190 8.54 11.66 -0.92
C SER A 190 9.19 11.68 -2.30
N ALA A 191 8.71 12.55 -3.21
CA ALA A 191 9.33 12.74 -4.52
C ALA A 191 10.78 13.23 -4.38
N ARG A 192 11.03 14.21 -3.52
CA ARG A 192 12.36 14.76 -3.31
C ARG A 192 13.37 13.73 -2.81
N VAL A 193 12.97 12.87 -1.86
CA VAL A 193 13.91 11.91 -1.26
C VAL A 193 14.09 10.65 -2.09
N LEU A 194 13.07 10.22 -2.85
CA LEU A 194 13.12 8.99 -3.65
C LEU A 194 13.61 9.22 -5.09
N SER A 195 13.55 10.45 -5.62
CA SER A 195 13.91 10.75 -7.01
C SER A 195 15.33 10.36 -7.40
N LYS A 196 16.26 10.32 -6.44
CA LYS A 196 17.66 9.93 -6.68
C LYS A 196 17.90 8.43 -6.62
N SER A 197 16.90 7.64 -6.28
CA SER A 197 16.96 6.18 -6.20
C SER A 197 16.41 5.54 -7.48
N LYS A 198 16.75 4.28 -7.68
CA LYS A 198 16.27 3.48 -8.81
C LYS A 198 15.48 2.30 -8.28
N PHE A 199 14.30 2.10 -8.82
CA PHE A 199 13.41 1.00 -8.46
C PHE A 199 13.06 0.18 -9.69
N PRO A 200 12.83 -1.14 -9.57
CA PRO A 200 12.35 -1.96 -10.67
C PRO A 200 11.00 -1.46 -11.22
N SER A 201 10.08 -1.08 -10.34
CA SER A 201 8.73 -0.62 -10.68
C SER A 201 8.61 0.91 -10.61
N THR A 202 7.56 1.46 -11.20
CA THR A 202 7.30 2.91 -11.29
C THR A 202 6.68 3.45 -10.00
N ILE A 203 7.10 4.66 -9.60
CA ILE A 203 6.49 5.40 -8.49
C ILE A 203 5.86 6.68 -9.04
N ILE A 204 4.63 6.99 -8.60
CA ILE A 204 3.89 8.20 -8.96
C ILE A 204 3.70 9.05 -7.71
N PHE A 205 4.08 10.31 -7.80
CA PHE A 205 3.87 11.33 -6.78
C PHE A 205 2.79 12.27 -7.30
N LEU A 206 1.60 12.21 -6.73
CA LEU A 206 0.41 12.92 -7.20
C LEU A 206 -0.02 13.96 -6.16
N THR A 207 -0.52 15.09 -6.64
CA THR A 207 -1.32 16.04 -5.86
C THR A 207 -2.59 16.36 -6.63
N VAL A 208 -3.73 16.31 -5.95
CA VAL A 208 -5.04 16.52 -6.58
C VAL A 208 -5.72 17.77 -6.09
N ALA A 209 -6.69 18.29 -6.84
CA ALA A 209 -7.60 19.33 -6.39
C ALA A 209 -9.06 18.89 -6.54
N GLY A 210 -9.99 19.61 -5.91
CA GLY A 210 -11.40 19.28 -5.94
C GLY A 210 -11.79 18.19 -4.95
N GLU A 211 -10.95 17.87 -3.97
CA GLU A 211 -11.33 17.00 -2.85
C GLU A 211 -12.49 17.62 -2.11
N GLU A 212 -12.33 18.87 -1.71
CA GLU A 212 -13.27 19.66 -0.90
C GLU A 212 -14.61 19.88 -1.59
N GLN A 213 -14.65 19.80 -2.91
CA GLN A 213 -15.88 19.92 -3.70
C GLN A 213 -16.47 18.57 -4.10
N GLY A 214 -15.87 17.46 -3.67
CA GLY A 214 -16.41 16.11 -3.83
C GLY A 214 -15.52 15.15 -4.61
N LEU A 215 -14.21 15.14 -4.32
CA LEU A 215 -13.22 14.20 -4.87
C LEU A 215 -13.07 14.30 -6.39
N ASN A 216 -13.22 15.51 -6.96
CA ASN A 216 -13.32 15.66 -8.42
C ASN A 216 -12.01 15.28 -9.11
N GLY A 217 -10.86 15.77 -8.61
CA GLY A 217 -9.55 15.49 -9.17
C GLY A 217 -9.15 14.02 -9.07
N SER A 218 -9.26 13.43 -7.89
CA SER A 218 -8.93 12.02 -7.68
C SER A 218 -9.84 11.08 -8.47
N ARG A 219 -11.14 11.43 -8.60
CA ARG A 219 -12.09 10.65 -9.41
C ARG A 219 -11.73 10.67 -10.88
N HIS A 220 -11.36 11.84 -11.40
CA HIS A 220 -10.91 11.98 -12.79
C HIS A 220 -9.63 11.16 -13.01
N PHE A 221 -8.65 11.30 -12.14
CA PHE A 221 -7.37 10.61 -12.25
C PHE A 221 -7.48 9.09 -12.11
N ALA A 222 -8.30 8.60 -11.17
CA ALA A 222 -8.55 7.17 -11.02
C ALA A 222 -9.20 6.55 -12.27
N LYS A 223 -10.16 7.27 -12.89
CA LYS A 223 -10.76 6.86 -14.17
C LYS A 223 -9.76 6.89 -15.31
N LEU A 224 -8.88 7.89 -15.38
CA LEU A 224 -7.79 7.95 -16.34
C LEU A 224 -6.88 6.73 -16.21
N ALA A 225 -6.39 6.44 -14.99
CA ALA A 225 -5.56 5.27 -14.70
C ALA A 225 -6.26 3.96 -15.11
N ARG A 226 -7.57 3.85 -14.86
CA ARG A 226 -8.35 2.68 -15.26
C ARG A 226 -8.49 2.55 -16.78
N SER A 227 -8.78 3.67 -17.48
CA SER A 227 -8.95 3.69 -18.93
C SER A 227 -7.65 3.39 -19.69
N GLU A 228 -6.51 3.76 -19.12
CA GLU A 228 -5.19 3.49 -19.66
C GLU A 228 -4.61 2.13 -19.20
N ASN A 229 -5.39 1.35 -18.44
CA ASN A 229 -5.01 0.04 -17.92
C ASN A 229 -3.73 0.05 -17.07
N TRP A 230 -3.54 1.07 -16.25
CA TRP A 230 -2.41 1.14 -15.33
C TRP A 230 -2.42 -0.03 -14.35
N GLN A 231 -1.25 -0.64 -14.14
CA GLN A 231 -1.06 -1.69 -13.14
C GLN A 231 -0.75 -1.05 -11.78
N LEU A 232 -1.71 -0.31 -11.25
CA LEU A 232 -1.57 0.43 -10.01
C LEU A 232 -1.85 -0.50 -8.81
N GLU A 233 -0.78 -0.95 -8.17
CA GLU A 233 -0.83 -1.95 -7.09
C GLU A 233 -1.07 -1.35 -5.70
N ALA A 234 -0.75 -0.06 -5.51
CA ALA A 234 -0.92 0.63 -4.25
C ALA A 234 -1.18 2.12 -4.43
N VAL A 235 -2.15 2.66 -3.68
CA VAL A 235 -2.42 4.10 -3.56
C VAL A 235 -2.39 4.48 -2.09
N LEU A 236 -1.47 5.38 -1.74
CA LEU A 236 -1.25 5.90 -0.39
C LEU A 236 -1.78 7.33 -0.33
N ASN A 237 -3.03 7.52 0.09
CA ASN A 237 -3.62 8.84 0.25
C ASN A 237 -3.30 9.37 1.65
N ASN A 238 -2.78 10.59 1.72
CA ASN A 238 -2.49 11.29 2.96
C ASN A 238 -3.41 12.50 3.03
N ASP A 239 -4.16 12.61 4.12
CA ASP A 239 -5.16 13.66 4.28
C ASP A 239 -5.40 13.86 5.79
N ILE A 240 -5.07 15.08 6.27
CA ILE A 240 -5.01 15.46 7.69
C ILE A 240 -3.94 14.64 8.42
N VAL A 241 -2.68 14.91 8.11
CA VAL A 241 -1.51 14.25 8.72
C VAL A 241 -0.57 15.25 9.42
N GLY A 242 -1.09 16.41 9.80
CA GLY A 242 -0.35 17.49 10.46
C GLY A 242 0.08 17.19 11.89
N GLY A 243 -0.62 16.27 12.56
CA GLY A 243 -0.34 15.97 13.97
C GLY A 243 -0.69 17.14 14.88
N ASP A 244 -1.93 17.60 14.86
CA ASP A 244 -2.42 18.78 15.58
C ASP A 244 -1.81 18.92 16.97
N THR A 245 -1.19 20.08 17.22
CA THR A 245 -0.48 20.39 18.45
C THR A 245 -1.34 21.11 19.48
N THR A 246 -2.65 21.19 19.28
CA THR A 246 -3.54 21.92 20.20
C THR A 246 -3.35 21.48 21.63
N PRO A 247 -3.04 22.37 22.58
CA PRO A 247 -2.90 22.04 23.99
C PRO A 247 -4.20 21.46 24.57
N GLY A 248 -4.09 20.35 25.28
CA GLY A 248 -5.23 19.75 25.98
C GLY A 248 -6.09 18.82 25.15
N ALA A 249 -5.72 18.48 23.92
CA ALA A 249 -6.35 17.41 23.17
C ALA A 249 -6.16 16.07 23.89
N VAL A 250 -7.20 15.60 24.58
CA VAL A 250 -7.16 14.34 25.33
C VAL A 250 -7.14 13.19 24.32
N GLY A 251 -6.12 12.32 24.44
CA GLY A 251 -6.00 11.13 23.59
C GLY A 251 -5.23 11.35 22.29
N ALA A 252 -4.63 12.53 22.04
CA ALA A 252 -3.69 12.71 20.94
C ALA A 252 -2.45 11.82 21.14
N ASP A 253 -2.16 10.99 20.16
CA ASP A 253 -0.98 10.12 20.16
C ASP A 253 -0.15 10.36 18.88
N LYS A 254 1.02 10.97 19.05
CA LYS A 254 1.95 11.29 17.97
C LYS A 254 2.90 10.15 17.60
N SER A 255 2.79 9.00 18.28
CA SER A 255 3.53 7.80 17.94
C SER A 255 2.83 6.95 16.86
N VAL A 256 1.60 7.31 16.49
CA VAL A 256 0.77 6.53 15.57
C VAL A 256 0.21 7.37 14.44
N VAL A 257 -0.04 6.70 13.30
CA VAL A 257 -0.87 7.20 12.21
C VAL A 257 -1.92 6.16 11.87
N ARG A 258 -3.18 6.56 11.69
CA ARG A 258 -4.25 5.67 11.27
C ARG A 258 -4.12 5.35 9.77
N VAL A 259 -4.32 4.09 9.42
CA VAL A 259 -4.39 3.62 8.03
C VAL A 259 -5.76 3.00 7.81
N PHE A 260 -6.65 3.77 7.18
CA PHE A 260 -7.99 3.31 6.80
C PHE A 260 -7.91 2.46 5.55
N SER A 261 -8.65 1.35 5.55
CA SER A 261 -8.73 0.44 4.43
C SER A 261 -10.12 -0.18 4.32
N GLU A 262 -10.69 -0.24 3.13
CA GLU A 262 -11.99 -0.89 2.94
C GLU A 262 -11.87 -2.41 3.08
N GLY A 263 -12.91 -3.07 3.60
CA GLY A 263 -12.94 -4.53 3.73
C GLY A 263 -13.54 -5.20 2.49
N VAL A 264 -14.51 -4.55 1.87
CA VAL A 264 -15.19 -5.05 0.68
C VAL A 264 -14.91 -4.10 -0.47
N PRO A 265 -14.38 -4.58 -1.62
CA PRO A 265 -14.08 -3.74 -2.76
C PRO A 265 -15.29 -2.95 -3.26
N GLY A 266 -15.11 -1.63 -3.48
CA GLY A 266 -16.18 -0.74 -3.93
C GLY A 266 -16.94 -1.21 -5.17
N PRO A 267 -16.27 -1.71 -6.23
CA PRO A 267 -16.92 -2.17 -7.45
C PRO A 267 -17.48 -3.61 -7.38
N ALA A 268 -17.45 -4.26 -6.21
CA ALA A 268 -17.87 -5.65 -6.08
C ALA A 268 -19.35 -5.86 -6.47
N THR A 269 -19.59 -6.83 -7.36
CA THR A 269 -20.93 -7.26 -7.73
C THR A 269 -21.60 -8.01 -6.57
N LEU A 270 -22.94 -8.14 -6.61
CA LEU A 270 -23.69 -8.90 -5.60
C LEU A 270 -23.20 -10.37 -5.51
N GLU A 271 -22.79 -10.97 -6.61
CA GLU A 271 -22.23 -12.32 -6.62
C GLU A 271 -20.87 -12.37 -5.90
N GLN A 272 -19.99 -11.41 -6.18
CA GLN A 272 -18.71 -11.28 -5.47
C GLN A 272 -18.91 -10.99 -3.97
N LEU A 273 -19.89 -10.18 -3.58
CA LEU A 273 -20.23 -9.96 -2.17
C LEU A 273 -20.64 -11.25 -1.47
N ARG A 274 -21.51 -12.05 -2.12
CA ARG A 274 -21.91 -13.36 -1.58
C ARG A 274 -20.74 -14.34 -1.48
N GLN A 275 -19.84 -14.32 -2.46
CA GLN A 275 -18.63 -15.13 -2.42
C GLN A 275 -17.72 -14.72 -1.25
N ILE A 276 -17.46 -13.40 -1.08
CA ILE A 276 -16.69 -12.86 0.04
C ILE A 276 -17.26 -13.34 1.37
N GLN A 277 -18.58 -13.23 1.58
CA GLN A 277 -19.25 -13.71 2.80
C GLN A 277 -19.13 -15.23 2.98
N THR A 278 -19.21 -15.99 1.89
CA THR A 278 -19.15 -17.47 1.95
C THR A 278 -17.78 -17.97 2.40
N ILE A 279 -16.71 -17.24 2.08
CA ILE A 279 -15.33 -17.64 2.38
C ILE A 279 -14.71 -16.85 3.54
N GLY A 280 -15.46 -15.93 4.17
CA GLY A 280 -15.00 -15.14 5.30
C GLY A 280 -13.92 -14.10 4.93
N ALA A 281 -13.98 -13.53 3.71
CA ALA A 281 -12.97 -12.63 3.16
C ALA A 281 -13.29 -11.14 3.36
N GLU A 282 -14.17 -10.78 4.28
CA GLU A 282 -14.59 -9.38 4.52
C GLU A 282 -13.44 -8.48 5.00
N ASN A 283 -12.37 -9.08 5.49
CA ASN A 283 -11.18 -8.38 5.96
C ASN A 283 -9.93 -8.63 5.12
N ASP A 284 -10.09 -9.13 3.88
CA ASP A 284 -8.97 -9.56 3.04
C ASP A 284 -9.05 -8.97 1.61
N SER A 285 -9.62 -7.78 1.50
CA SER A 285 -9.60 -6.99 0.26
C SER A 285 -8.18 -6.53 -0.10
N PRO A 286 -7.92 -6.17 -1.35
CA PRO A 286 -6.62 -5.59 -1.74
C PRO A 286 -6.19 -4.38 -0.90
N ALA A 287 -7.13 -3.52 -0.47
CA ALA A 287 -6.84 -2.39 0.42
C ALA A 287 -6.42 -2.85 1.82
N ARG A 288 -7.02 -3.94 2.37
CA ARG A 288 -6.61 -4.54 3.64
C ARG A 288 -5.21 -5.15 3.55
N GLU A 289 -4.91 -5.83 2.46
CA GLU A 289 -3.60 -6.41 2.23
C GLU A 289 -2.52 -5.32 2.07
N LEU A 290 -2.85 -4.21 1.42
CA LEU A 290 -1.98 -3.04 1.38
C LEU A 290 -1.74 -2.47 2.79
N ALA A 291 -2.78 -2.35 3.62
CA ALA A 291 -2.62 -1.88 5.00
C ALA A 291 -1.71 -2.81 5.83
N ARG A 292 -1.82 -4.13 5.65
CA ARG A 292 -0.91 -5.12 6.29
C ARG A 292 0.53 -4.97 5.80
N ALA A 293 0.72 -4.74 4.49
CA ALA A 293 2.06 -4.47 3.94
C ALA A 293 2.68 -3.20 4.55
N ILE A 294 1.88 -2.14 4.75
CA ILE A 294 2.32 -0.91 5.43
C ILE A 294 2.74 -1.19 6.88
N VAL A 295 2.02 -2.04 7.60
CA VAL A 295 2.40 -2.46 8.97
C VAL A 295 3.72 -3.24 8.96
N ASP A 296 3.92 -4.15 8.00
CA ASP A 296 5.18 -4.93 7.86
C ASP A 296 6.36 -3.99 7.55
N VAL A 297 6.17 -3.00 6.67
CA VAL A 297 7.14 -1.93 6.40
C VAL A 297 7.42 -1.10 7.66
N GLY A 298 6.37 -0.71 8.40
CA GLY A 298 6.51 0.00 9.67
C GLY A 298 7.38 -0.76 10.66
N ARG A 299 7.18 -2.06 10.80
CA ARG A 299 8.01 -2.93 11.65
C ARG A 299 9.46 -3.00 11.18
N THR A 300 9.70 -2.94 9.88
CA THR A 300 11.04 -2.99 9.29
C THR A 300 11.83 -1.73 9.57
N TYR A 301 11.25 -0.54 9.36
CA TYR A 301 11.99 0.73 9.38
C TYR A 301 11.83 1.55 10.67
N PHE A 302 10.80 1.28 11.48
CA PHE A 302 10.52 1.99 12.73
C PHE A 302 10.65 1.09 13.98
N HIS A 303 11.47 0.05 13.92
CA HIS A 303 11.61 -0.91 15.00
C HIS A 303 12.20 -0.25 16.28
N PRO A 304 11.61 -0.48 17.49
CA PRO A 304 12.08 0.11 18.74
C PRO A 304 13.53 -0.19 19.10
N THR A 305 14.07 -1.31 18.61
CA THR A 305 15.45 -1.76 18.89
C THR A 305 16.54 -0.92 18.24
N SER A 306 16.22 -0.12 17.22
CA SER A 306 17.21 0.74 16.55
C SER A 306 17.47 2.04 17.29
N GLN A 307 16.64 2.43 18.24
CA GLN A 307 16.81 3.63 19.09
C GLN A 307 17.41 3.29 20.46
N ARG A 308 18.34 2.37 20.47
CA ARG A 308 18.97 1.99 21.71
C ARG A 308 19.73 3.07 22.41
N LEU A 309 19.46 3.11 23.70
CA LEU A 309 20.41 3.35 24.77
C LEU A 309 21.79 3.71 24.23
N SER A 310 22.09 5.00 24.22
CA SER A 310 23.47 5.45 23.99
C SER A 310 24.40 4.66 24.92
N ALA A 311 25.46 4.12 24.38
CA ALA A 311 26.48 3.43 25.16
C ALA A 311 26.95 4.33 26.31
N GLY A 312 26.59 3.97 27.56
CA GLY A 312 26.95 4.75 28.74
C GLY A 312 25.84 4.94 29.80
N ALA A 313 24.60 4.54 29.53
CA ALA A 313 23.57 4.61 30.56
C ALA A 313 23.81 3.53 31.64
N ALA A 314 23.89 3.95 32.90
CA ALA A 314 24.02 3.01 34.03
C ALA A 314 22.81 2.07 34.09
N ALA A 315 23.00 0.81 34.47
CA ALA A 315 21.98 -0.25 34.44
C ALA A 315 20.67 0.12 35.17
N GLY A 316 20.71 0.94 36.21
CA GLY A 316 19.53 1.43 36.93
C GLY A 316 18.72 2.49 36.18
N GLN A 317 19.36 3.25 35.28
CA GLN A 317 18.68 4.22 34.41
C GLN A 317 18.06 3.52 33.18
N ALA A 318 18.65 2.42 32.73
CA ALA A 318 18.13 1.63 31.62
C ALA A 318 16.75 1.04 31.91
N HIS A 319 16.47 0.60 33.13
CA HIS A 319 15.17 0.09 33.54
C HIS A 319 14.08 1.18 33.52
N ASN A 320 14.40 2.36 34.07
CA ASN A 320 13.49 3.51 34.05
C ASN A 320 13.30 4.11 32.66
N MET A 321 14.30 4.04 31.77
CA MET A 321 14.20 4.46 30.38
C MET A 321 13.40 3.46 29.53
N ALA A 322 13.55 2.15 29.76
CA ALA A 322 12.74 1.13 29.09
C ALA A 322 11.23 1.29 29.38
N MET A 323 10.88 1.71 30.58
CA MET A 323 9.49 2.01 30.98
C MET A 323 8.99 3.36 30.43
N ARG A 324 9.88 4.23 29.93
CA ARG A 324 9.55 5.53 29.31
C ARG A 324 9.72 5.52 27.79
N MET A 325 10.03 4.38 27.18
CA MET A 325 10.11 4.32 25.73
C MET A 325 8.75 4.68 25.13
N VAL A 326 8.68 5.87 24.54
CA VAL A 326 7.61 6.21 23.62
C VAL A 326 7.63 5.15 22.51
N PRO A 327 6.49 4.49 22.22
CA PRO A 327 6.45 3.54 21.12
C PRO A 327 7.05 4.19 19.87
N ALA A 328 7.88 3.46 19.14
CA ALA A 328 8.36 3.93 17.86
C ALA A 328 7.16 4.22 16.97
N PHE A 329 7.25 5.26 16.13
CA PHE A 329 6.18 5.65 15.23
C PHE A 329 5.70 4.45 14.40
N HIS A 330 4.38 4.20 14.37
CA HIS A 330 3.83 3.03 13.71
C HIS A 330 2.43 3.26 13.12
N PRO A 331 2.08 2.58 12.02
CA PRO A 331 0.74 2.60 11.48
C PRO A 331 -0.22 1.76 12.34
N VAL A 332 -1.44 2.25 12.49
CA VAL A 332 -2.56 1.50 13.09
C VAL A 332 -3.61 1.24 12.02
N MET A 333 -3.85 -0.02 11.70
CA MET A 333 -4.90 -0.40 10.75
C MET A 333 -6.27 -0.07 11.32
N VAL A 334 -7.05 0.69 10.57
CA VAL A 334 -8.47 0.96 10.89
C VAL A 334 -9.32 0.19 9.89
N PHE A 335 -10.10 -0.78 10.38
CA PHE A 335 -10.94 -1.65 9.56
C PHE A 335 -12.23 -0.96 9.14
N ARG A 336 -12.08 0.18 8.49
CA ARG A 336 -13.14 0.99 7.87
C ARG A 336 -12.60 1.60 6.60
N ARG A 337 -13.47 1.83 5.63
CA ARG A 337 -13.10 2.52 4.39
C ARG A 337 -12.56 3.92 4.68
N ASP A 338 -13.19 4.66 5.61
CA ASP A 338 -12.81 5.99 6.06
C ASP A 338 -13.40 6.26 7.45
N ARG A 339 -13.21 7.47 7.97
CA ARG A 339 -13.90 8.01 9.15
C ARG A 339 -15.41 7.79 9.05
N PHE A 340 -16.08 7.69 10.19
CA PHE A 340 -17.51 7.35 10.22
C PHE A 340 -18.36 8.33 9.39
N GLY A 341 -18.97 7.82 8.31
CA GLY A 341 -19.83 8.61 7.42
C GLY A 341 -19.10 9.61 6.51
N ARG A 342 -17.76 9.50 6.39
CA ARG A 342 -16.92 10.38 5.55
C ARG A 342 -16.21 9.59 4.45
N GLY A 343 -15.46 10.30 3.62
CA GLY A 343 -14.63 9.76 2.54
C GLY A 343 -13.38 10.61 2.35
N GLY A 344 -12.60 10.31 1.34
CA GLY A 344 -11.40 11.01 0.89
C GLY A 344 -10.94 10.44 -0.46
N ASP A 345 -9.86 10.96 -1.01
CA ASP A 345 -9.41 10.68 -2.38
C ASP A 345 -9.11 9.20 -2.67
N HIS A 346 -8.66 8.43 -1.67
CA HIS A 346 -8.46 6.98 -1.80
C HIS A 346 -9.73 6.24 -2.24
N THR A 347 -10.92 6.75 -1.87
CA THR A 347 -12.20 6.12 -2.25
C THR A 347 -12.46 6.18 -3.75
N SER A 348 -11.95 7.21 -4.43
CA SER A 348 -12.01 7.31 -5.89
C SER A 348 -11.26 6.17 -6.58
N PHE A 349 -10.08 5.85 -6.09
CA PHE A 349 -9.27 4.73 -6.59
C PHE A 349 -9.87 3.37 -6.21
N SER A 350 -10.39 3.23 -4.98
CA SER A 350 -11.10 2.01 -4.56
C SER A 350 -12.32 1.73 -5.44
N GLN A 351 -13.07 2.76 -5.87
CA GLN A 351 -14.22 2.61 -6.79
C GLN A 351 -13.82 2.11 -8.17
N GLU A 352 -12.61 2.40 -8.62
CA GLU A 352 -12.06 1.88 -9.86
C GLU A 352 -11.34 0.52 -9.68
N GLY A 353 -11.37 -0.05 -8.47
CA GLY A 353 -10.85 -1.38 -8.15
C GLY A 353 -9.35 -1.41 -7.81
N PHE A 354 -8.72 -0.26 -7.56
CA PHE A 354 -7.33 -0.20 -7.11
C PHE A 354 -7.23 -0.38 -5.58
N ALA A 355 -6.14 -0.97 -5.11
CA ALA A 355 -5.84 -1.04 -3.69
C ALA A 355 -5.46 0.35 -3.17
N ALA A 356 -6.32 0.95 -2.36
CA ALA A 356 -6.11 2.30 -1.85
C ALA A 356 -6.39 2.39 -0.34
N VAL A 357 -5.54 3.14 0.35
CA VAL A 357 -5.65 3.41 1.79
C VAL A 357 -5.55 4.90 2.07
N ARG A 358 -6.07 5.34 3.23
CA ARG A 358 -5.91 6.70 3.74
C ARG A 358 -5.09 6.72 5.01
N PHE A 359 -4.06 7.54 5.01
CA PHE A 359 -3.35 7.95 6.22
C PHE A 359 -4.02 9.19 6.81
N THR A 360 -4.19 9.20 8.13
CA THR A 360 -4.67 10.38 8.85
C THR A 360 -4.17 10.34 10.30
N GLU A 361 -3.98 11.50 10.92
CA GLU A 361 -3.53 11.61 12.31
C GLU A 361 -4.48 10.91 13.29
N TRP A 362 -3.99 10.59 14.51
CA TRP A 362 -4.78 9.83 15.47
C TRP A 362 -6.05 10.55 15.93
N LEU A 363 -5.96 11.85 16.14
CA LEU A 363 -7.07 12.67 16.62
C LEU A 363 -7.13 13.98 15.82
N GLU A 364 -8.20 14.14 15.05
CA GLU A 364 -8.48 15.37 14.28
C GLU A 364 -9.09 16.44 15.17
N ASN A 365 -8.75 17.72 14.93
CA ASN A 365 -9.32 18.85 15.64
C ASN A 365 -10.31 19.61 14.74
N PHE A 366 -11.59 19.45 15.00
CA PHE A 366 -12.65 20.10 14.21
C PHE A 366 -12.82 21.60 14.47
N ASN A 367 -12.14 22.17 15.47
CA ASN A 367 -12.04 23.63 15.61
C ASN A 367 -11.09 24.24 14.56
N HIS A 368 -10.22 23.43 13.99
CA HIS A 368 -9.28 23.87 12.95
C HIS A 368 -9.78 23.52 11.55
N GLN A 369 -10.24 22.30 11.34
CA GLN A 369 -10.65 21.81 10.03
C GLN A 369 -11.87 22.56 9.49
N HIS A 370 -11.80 23.09 8.24
CA HIS A 370 -12.89 23.77 7.52
C HIS A 370 -13.48 24.98 8.25
N GLN A 371 -12.70 25.68 9.04
CA GLN A 371 -13.15 26.82 9.84
C GLN A 371 -12.65 28.15 9.27
N ASP A 372 -13.48 29.21 9.47
CA ASP A 372 -13.02 30.58 9.27
C ASP A 372 -12.03 30.95 10.38
N LEU A 373 -11.06 31.78 10.05
CA LEU A 373 -10.10 32.29 11.05
C LEU A 373 -10.80 33.20 12.05
N ARG A 374 -10.88 32.79 13.29
CA ARG A 374 -11.44 33.59 14.38
C ARG A 374 -10.98 33.10 15.76
N THR A 375 -11.11 33.96 16.74
CA THR A 375 -11.01 33.57 18.16
C THR A 375 -12.37 33.79 18.81
N GLU A 376 -12.93 32.75 19.41
CA GLU A 376 -14.25 32.81 20.04
C GLU A 376 -14.19 32.11 21.40
N ASN A 377 -14.57 32.81 22.47
CA ASN A 377 -14.51 32.31 23.86
C ASN A 377 -13.11 31.78 24.27
N GLY A 378 -12.05 32.38 23.76
CA GLY A 378 -10.68 31.95 24.02
C GLY A 378 -10.21 30.73 23.22
N ILE A 379 -11.04 30.19 22.34
CA ILE A 379 -10.70 29.11 21.42
C ILE A 379 -10.34 29.73 20.07
N GLU A 380 -9.22 29.31 19.52
CA GLU A 380 -8.79 29.72 18.19
C GLU A 380 -9.30 28.72 17.15
N TYR A 381 -9.88 29.23 16.09
CA TYR A 381 -10.44 28.48 14.96
C TYR A 381 -9.66 28.74 13.69
N GLY A 382 -9.64 27.75 12.82
CA GLY A 382 -8.99 27.81 11.51
C GLY A 382 -7.74 26.95 11.44
N ASP A 383 -7.45 26.47 10.24
CA ASP A 383 -6.38 25.52 9.95
C ASP A 383 -5.05 26.25 9.69
N LEU A 384 -4.34 26.56 10.76
CA LEU A 384 -3.16 27.39 10.77
C LEU A 384 -1.87 26.56 10.92
N LEU A 385 -0.83 26.97 10.21
CA LEU A 385 0.52 26.36 10.22
C LEU A 385 1.08 26.07 11.63
N LYS A 386 0.77 26.91 12.62
CA LYS A 386 1.27 26.75 13.99
C LYS A 386 0.72 25.54 14.75
N PHE A 387 -0.32 24.91 14.22
CA PHE A 387 -0.90 23.72 14.82
C PHE A 387 -0.28 22.43 14.29
N ASP A 388 0.55 22.51 13.26
CA ASP A 388 1.24 21.36 12.68
C ASP A 388 2.50 20.97 13.47
N ASP A 389 2.74 19.67 13.56
CA ASP A 389 3.97 19.06 14.07
C ASP A 389 4.80 18.51 12.90
N PHE A 390 5.76 19.29 12.42
CA PHE A 390 6.57 18.91 11.26
C PHE A 390 7.42 17.67 11.52
N SER A 391 7.74 17.34 12.77
CA SER A 391 8.42 16.09 13.13
C SER A 391 7.51 14.89 12.98
N TYR A 392 6.22 15.04 13.33
CA TYR A 392 5.19 14.03 13.11
C TYR A 392 4.98 13.82 11.61
N ILE A 393 4.78 14.89 10.83
CA ILE A 393 4.63 14.80 9.37
C ILE A 393 5.85 14.13 8.73
N ALA A 394 7.06 14.43 9.20
CA ALA A 394 8.27 13.78 8.72
C ALA A 394 8.27 12.26 8.97
N ASN A 395 7.68 11.78 10.06
CA ASN A 395 7.51 10.34 10.29
C ASN A 395 6.46 9.73 9.34
N VAL A 396 5.38 10.45 9.04
CA VAL A 396 4.40 10.03 8.03
C VAL A 396 5.07 9.95 6.64
N VAL A 397 5.87 10.96 6.26
CA VAL A 397 6.66 10.92 5.01
C VAL A 397 7.59 9.71 4.97
N ARG A 398 8.34 9.45 6.05
CA ARG A 398 9.24 8.29 6.12
C ARG A 398 8.49 6.97 5.93
N LEU A 399 7.31 6.83 6.53
CA LEU A 399 6.50 5.61 6.38
C LEU A 399 5.97 5.47 4.94
N ASN A 400 5.48 6.55 4.34
CA ASN A 400 5.04 6.55 2.94
C ASN A 400 6.20 6.23 1.99
N ALA A 401 7.34 6.93 2.13
CA ALA A 401 8.51 6.71 1.30
C ALA A 401 9.08 5.30 1.43
N ALA A 402 9.14 4.75 2.66
CA ALA A 402 9.55 3.37 2.89
C ALA A 402 8.61 2.37 2.22
N THR A 403 7.29 2.62 2.31
CA THR A 403 6.27 1.76 1.68
C THR A 403 6.36 1.79 0.16
N LEU A 404 6.45 2.99 -0.43
CA LEU A 404 6.63 3.15 -1.88
C LEU A 404 7.88 2.44 -2.38
N ALA A 405 9.01 2.69 -1.70
CA ALA A 405 10.30 2.11 -2.07
C ALA A 405 10.31 0.58 -1.93
N THR A 406 9.75 0.04 -0.84
CA THR A 406 9.66 -1.41 -0.61
C THR A 406 8.77 -2.09 -1.66
N LEU A 407 7.57 -1.55 -1.91
CA LEU A 407 6.65 -2.13 -2.89
C LEU A 407 7.16 -1.99 -4.33
N ALA A 408 7.83 -0.88 -4.65
CA ALA A 408 8.45 -0.70 -5.97
C ALA A 408 9.69 -1.57 -6.20
N SER A 409 10.35 -2.01 -5.13
CA SER A 409 11.48 -2.96 -5.16
C SER A 409 11.02 -4.41 -5.15
N ALA A 410 9.91 -4.70 -4.49
CA ALA A 410 9.37 -6.06 -4.36
C ALA A 410 9.00 -6.66 -5.73
N PRO A 411 9.07 -8.00 -5.90
CA PRO A 411 8.49 -8.66 -7.06
C PRO A 411 6.97 -8.42 -7.12
N GLY A 412 6.39 -8.52 -8.31
CA GLY A 412 4.94 -8.41 -8.49
C GLY A 412 4.16 -9.41 -7.63
N GLN A 413 2.93 -9.05 -7.27
CA GLN A 413 2.04 -9.91 -6.49
C GLN A 413 1.72 -11.22 -7.23
N PRO A 414 1.65 -12.37 -6.53
CA PRO A 414 1.20 -13.62 -7.13
C PRO A 414 -0.19 -13.45 -7.73
N GLN A 415 -0.42 -14.10 -8.88
CA GLN A 415 -1.65 -13.99 -9.63
C GLN A 415 -2.53 -15.23 -9.43
N LYS A 416 -3.85 -15.06 -9.53
CA LYS A 416 -4.84 -16.16 -9.47
C LYS A 416 -4.65 -17.10 -8.28
N VAL A 417 -4.36 -16.53 -7.13
CA VAL A 417 -4.20 -17.30 -5.90
C VAL A 417 -5.51 -18.01 -5.55
N ALA A 418 -5.47 -19.31 -5.40
CA ALA A 418 -6.66 -20.12 -5.17
C ALA A 418 -6.43 -21.22 -4.12
N VAL A 419 -7.47 -21.52 -3.36
CA VAL A 419 -7.56 -22.74 -2.57
C VAL A 419 -8.11 -23.85 -3.46
N LEU A 420 -7.35 -24.92 -3.61
CA LEU A 420 -7.80 -26.11 -4.34
C LEU A 420 -8.51 -27.03 -3.35
N ASP A 421 -9.76 -27.41 -3.66
CA ASP A 421 -10.50 -28.39 -2.87
C ASP A 421 -10.24 -29.82 -3.35
N PRO A 422 -10.19 -30.78 -2.42
CA PRO A 422 -11.42 -31.38 -1.90
C PRO A 422 -11.85 -30.70 -0.58
N PRO A 423 -13.20 -30.50 -0.40
CA PRO A 423 -13.74 -29.74 0.74
C PRO A 423 -13.53 -30.41 2.09
N TYR A 424 -13.09 -31.68 2.13
CA TYR A 424 -12.95 -32.52 3.34
C TYR A 424 -11.48 -32.86 3.66
N ASP A 425 -10.51 -32.11 3.16
CA ASP A 425 -9.10 -32.25 3.56
C ASP A 425 -8.79 -31.32 4.72
N THR A 426 -8.12 -31.85 5.75
CA THR A 426 -7.61 -31.08 6.89
C THR A 426 -6.36 -30.28 6.54
N ARG A 427 -5.77 -30.50 5.36
CA ARG A 427 -4.70 -29.69 4.79
C ARG A 427 -5.28 -28.64 3.88
N THR A 428 -4.54 -27.54 3.68
CA THR A 428 -4.89 -26.52 2.70
C THR A 428 -3.96 -26.61 1.49
N ASN A 429 -4.54 -26.85 0.33
CA ASN A 429 -3.82 -26.90 -0.93
C ASN A 429 -4.01 -25.57 -1.66
N LEU A 430 -2.91 -24.83 -1.85
CA LEU A 430 -2.89 -23.52 -2.52
C LEU A 430 -2.23 -23.63 -3.89
N ARG A 431 -2.70 -22.81 -4.82
CA ARG A 431 -2.10 -22.61 -6.15
C ARG A 431 -2.13 -21.14 -6.53
N TRP A 432 -1.11 -20.71 -7.27
CA TRP A 432 -1.01 -19.36 -7.83
C TRP A 432 -0.22 -19.37 -9.13
N GLU A 433 -0.21 -18.25 -9.83
CA GLU A 433 0.61 -18.03 -11.02
C GLU A 433 1.69 -16.98 -10.71
N LYS A 434 2.84 -17.10 -11.37
CA LYS A 434 3.88 -16.06 -11.34
C LYS A 434 3.37 -14.82 -12.06
N PRO A 435 3.57 -13.61 -11.52
CA PRO A 435 3.27 -12.38 -12.25
C PRO A 435 4.20 -12.24 -13.47
N ALA A 436 3.79 -11.42 -14.42
CA ALA A 436 4.64 -11.08 -15.56
C ALA A 436 5.95 -10.46 -15.06
N GLY A 437 7.07 -10.86 -15.66
CA GLY A 437 8.40 -10.36 -15.27
C GLY A 437 8.86 -10.79 -13.88
N PHE A 438 8.36 -11.89 -13.33
CA PHE A 438 8.80 -12.38 -12.01
C PHE A 438 10.31 -12.67 -12.04
N PRO A 439 11.12 -12.04 -11.16
CA PRO A 439 12.56 -12.21 -11.15
C PRO A 439 12.98 -13.67 -10.86
N ALA A 440 14.00 -14.16 -11.54
CA ALA A 440 14.46 -15.56 -11.41
C ALA A 440 14.99 -15.90 -10.01
N ASN A 441 15.44 -14.91 -9.24
CA ASN A 441 15.94 -15.04 -7.89
C ASN A 441 14.90 -14.73 -6.81
N ALA A 442 13.67 -14.36 -7.22
CA ALA A 442 12.56 -14.12 -6.29
C ALA A 442 11.88 -15.43 -5.90
N SER A 443 11.16 -15.41 -4.79
CA SER A 443 10.46 -16.54 -4.21
C SER A 443 9.08 -16.12 -3.72
N PHE A 444 8.30 -17.12 -3.25
CA PHE A 444 7.01 -16.91 -2.62
C PHE A 444 7.02 -17.34 -1.16
N GLU A 445 6.17 -16.70 -0.39
CA GLU A 445 5.81 -17.08 0.97
C GLU A 445 4.31 -17.29 1.04
N VAL A 446 3.87 -18.42 1.59
CA VAL A 446 2.51 -18.57 2.09
C VAL A 446 2.48 -17.95 3.48
N VAL A 447 1.57 -17.02 3.71
CA VAL A 447 1.35 -16.40 5.01
C VAL A 447 -0.01 -16.84 5.56
N TYR A 448 -0.13 -16.90 6.90
CA TYR A 448 -1.41 -17.16 7.52
C TYR A 448 -1.52 -16.49 8.90
N ARG A 449 -2.76 -16.36 9.36
CA ARG A 449 -3.13 -15.80 10.66
C ARG A 449 -4.36 -16.52 11.21
N ASP A 450 -4.53 -16.51 12.52
CA ASP A 450 -5.79 -16.93 13.12
C ASP A 450 -6.94 -16.01 12.66
N THR A 451 -8.16 -16.51 12.64
CA THR A 451 -9.31 -15.80 12.07
C THR A 451 -9.67 -14.51 12.80
N ASP A 452 -9.26 -14.35 14.07
CA ASP A 452 -9.46 -13.17 14.91
C ASP A 452 -8.26 -12.20 14.91
N GLN A 453 -7.16 -12.56 14.26
CA GLN A 453 -5.97 -11.70 14.19
C GLN A 453 -6.08 -10.69 13.04
N PRO A 454 -5.71 -9.41 13.25
CA PRO A 454 -5.78 -8.40 12.21
C PRO A 454 -4.68 -8.52 11.15
N ASP A 455 -3.55 -9.12 11.49
CA ASP A 455 -2.32 -9.10 10.71
C ASP A 455 -1.72 -10.50 10.52
N TRP A 456 -0.91 -10.68 9.47
CA TRP A 456 -0.19 -11.90 9.21
C TRP A 456 0.80 -12.21 10.32
N THR A 457 0.71 -13.41 10.89
CA THR A 457 1.53 -13.82 12.04
C THR A 457 2.57 -14.87 11.68
N THR A 458 2.28 -15.69 10.70
CA THR A 458 3.08 -16.87 10.37
C THR A 458 3.33 -16.96 8.87
N PHE A 459 4.51 -17.47 8.49
CA PHE A 459 4.84 -17.72 7.09
C PHE A 459 5.46 -19.10 6.87
N VAL A 460 5.31 -19.60 5.65
CA VAL A 460 5.94 -20.81 5.12
C VAL A 460 6.68 -20.43 3.84
N PRO A 461 8.02 -20.48 3.81
CA PRO A 461 8.77 -20.24 2.59
C PRO A 461 8.55 -21.41 1.62
N VAL A 462 8.21 -21.10 0.38
CA VAL A 462 7.92 -22.11 -0.65
C VAL A 462 8.82 -22.00 -1.88
N GLY A 463 9.84 -21.16 -1.82
CA GLY A 463 10.77 -20.96 -2.94
C GLY A 463 10.05 -20.38 -4.16
N ASP A 464 10.37 -20.86 -5.35
CA ASP A 464 9.76 -20.42 -6.60
C ASP A 464 8.55 -21.29 -7.03
N ALA A 465 8.06 -22.15 -6.13
CA ALA A 465 6.90 -22.99 -6.38
C ALA A 465 5.64 -22.18 -6.63
N THR A 466 4.72 -22.72 -7.43
CA THR A 466 3.41 -22.12 -7.73
C THR A 466 2.25 -22.88 -7.10
N SER A 467 2.55 -23.76 -6.15
CA SER A 467 1.57 -24.47 -5.33
C SER A 467 2.21 -24.91 -4.01
N ALA A 468 1.38 -25.08 -2.98
CA ALA A 468 1.81 -25.57 -1.68
C ALA A 468 0.69 -26.36 -1.01
N ALA A 469 1.05 -27.43 -0.30
CA ALA A 469 0.16 -28.16 0.59
C ALA A 469 0.58 -27.88 2.04
N ILE A 470 -0.20 -27.07 2.74
CA ILE A 470 0.06 -26.67 4.13
C ILE A 470 -0.71 -27.61 5.07
N PRO A 471 -0.08 -28.19 6.11
CA PRO A 471 -0.71 -29.14 7.03
C PRO A 471 -1.58 -28.43 8.10
N ILE A 472 -2.34 -27.42 7.68
CA ILE A 472 -3.24 -26.63 8.53
C ILE A 472 -4.57 -26.46 7.79
N SER A 473 -5.68 -26.58 8.49
CA SER A 473 -7.01 -26.41 7.91
C SER A 473 -7.32 -24.95 7.62
N LYS A 474 -7.81 -24.68 6.41
CA LYS A 474 -8.38 -23.41 5.99
C LYS A 474 -9.60 -22.96 6.80
N ASP A 475 -10.19 -23.87 7.58
CA ASP A 475 -11.32 -23.55 8.45
C ASP A 475 -10.88 -22.87 9.76
N ASN A 476 -9.60 -23.02 10.14
CA ASN A 476 -9.06 -22.50 11.40
C ASN A 476 -8.23 -21.23 11.23
N VAL A 477 -7.72 -20.98 10.01
CA VAL A 477 -6.82 -19.84 9.73
C VAL A 477 -7.18 -19.20 8.39
N ILE A 478 -6.75 -17.96 8.23
CA ILE A 478 -6.82 -17.22 6.96
C ILE A 478 -5.45 -17.29 6.29
N PHE A 479 -5.43 -17.62 5.00
CA PHE A 479 -4.21 -17.71 4.20
C PHE A 479 -4.04 -16.52 3.26
N GLY A 480 -2.79 -16.23 2.93
CA GLY A 480 -2.38 -15.35 1.83
C GLY A 480 -1.13 -15.88 1.16
N VAL A 481 -0.82 -15.39 -0.02
CA VAL A 481 0.45 -15.66 -0.72
C VAL A 481 1.06 -14.34 -1.11
N ARG A 482 2.36 -14.17 -0.88
CA ARG A 482 3.11 -12.98 -1.29
C ARG A 482 4.44 -13.35 -1.94
N SER A 483 4.95 -12.45 -2.75
CA SER A 483 6.27 -12.54 -3.35
C SER A 483 7.31 -11.89 -2.44
N VAL A 484 8.54 -12.39 -2.52
CA VAL A 484 9.69 -11.81 -1.79
C VAL A 484 10.96 -11.90 -2.63
N ASP A 485 11.77 -10.85 -2.63
CA ASP A 485 13.08 -10.83 -3.25
C ASP A 485 14.20 -11.26 -2.24
N PRO A 486 15.44 -11.48 -2.70
CA PRO A 486 16.55 -11.84 -1.81
C PRO A 486 16.92 -10.76 -0.78
N ALA A 487 16.56 -9.50 -1.00
CA ALA A 487 16.79 -8.41 -0.05
C ALA A 487 15.71 -8.35 1.06
N GLY A 488 14.62 -9.11 0.88
CA GLY A 488 13.52 -9.17 1.84
C GLY A 488 12.38 -8.19 1.52
N HIS A 489 12.36 -7.57 0.33
CA HIS A 489 11.22 -6.77 -0.10
C HIS A 489 10.04 -7.68 -0.43
N ARG A 490 8.94 -7.47 0.28
CA ARG A 490 7.72 -8.27 0.20
C ARG A 490 6.62 -7.51 -0.53
N SER A 491 5.93 -8.17 -1.46
CA SER A 491 4.68 -7.63 -2.01
C SER A 491 3.57 -7.66 -0.96
N ALA A 492 2.49 -6.90 -1.16
CA ALA A 492 1.26 -7.17 -0.43
C ALA A 492 0.80 -8.61 -0.71
N ALA A 493 0.23 -9.27 0.29
CA ALA A 493 -0.27 -10.62 0.12
C ALA A 493 -1.54 -10.63 -0.75
N VAL A 494 -1.82 -11.76 -1.37
CA VAL A 494 -3.06 -12.00 -2.11
C VAL A 494 -3.84 -13.09 -1.42
N TYR A 495 -5.07 -12.76 -1.04
CA TYR A 495 -6.01 -13.70 -0.44
C TYR A 495 -6.47 -14.76 -1.47
N PRO A 496 -6.47 -16.05 -1.14
CA PRO A 496 -6.86 -17.12 -2.06
C PRO A 496 -8.39 -17.20 -2.21
N VAL A 497 -8.85 -17.17 -3.45
CA VAL A 497 -10.26 -17.30 -3.80
C VAL A 497 -10.52 -18.71 -4.35
N PRO A 498 -11.62 -19.38 -3.96
CA PRO A 498 -11.98 -20.68 -4.57
C PRO A 498 -12.14 -20.50 -6.10
N PRO A 499 -11.71 -21.49 -6.90
CA PRO A 499 -11.96 -21.44 -8.33
C PRO A 499 -13.48 -21.39 -8.61
N PRO A 500 -13.91 -20.76 -9.71
CA PRO A 500 -15.32 -20.72 -10.08
C PRO A 500 -15.88 -22.14 -10.13
N ARG A 501 -16.99 -22.37 -9.42
CA ARG A 501 -17.70 -23.67 -9.52
C ARG A 501 -18.28 -23.77 -10.92
N THR A 502 -17.76 -24.68 -11.74
CA THR A 502 -18.44 -25.10 -12.96
C THR A 502 -19.70 -25.83 -12.52
N ARG A 503 -20.86 -25.16 -12.54
CA ARG A 503 -22.14 -25.88 -12.42
C ARG A 503 -22.21 -26.86 -13.59
N PRO A 504 -22.48 -28.18 -13.35
CA PRO A 504 -22.84 -29.08 -14.42
C PRO A 504 -24.03 -28.46 -15.16
N VAL A 505 -23.92 -28.31 -16.46
CA VAL A 505 -25.06 -27.87 -17.29
C VAL A 505 -26.15 -28.92 -17.09
N PRO A 506 -27.36 -28.56 -16.60
CA PRO A 506 -28.44 -29.52 -16.45
C PRO A 506 -28.71 -30.16 -17.81
N GLY A 507 -28.49 -31.46 -17.93
CA GLY A 507 -28.72 -32.22 -19.17
C GLY A 507 -27.51 -32.95 -19.77
N THR A 508 -26.29 -32.76 -19.29
CA THR A 508 -25.13 -33.57 -19.69
C THR A 508 -24.88 -34.67 -18.65
N THR A 509 -25.48 -35.82 -18.85
CA THR A 509 -25.11 -37.06 -18.14
C THR A 509 -23.68 -37.43 -18.56
N PRO A 510 -22.72 -37.65 -17.64
CA PRO A 510 -21.40 -38.15 -18.03
C PRO A 510 -21.59 -39.53 -18.71
N THR A 511 -21.07 -39.64 -19.91
CA THR A 511 -20.98 -40.93 -20.58
C THR A 511 -20.09 -41.86 -19.73
N PRO A 512 -20.55 -43.03 -19.28
CA PRO A 512 -19.70 -43.95 -18.53
C PRO A 512 -18.48 -44.33 -19.39
N ALA A 513 -17.31 -44.35 -18.78
CA ALA A 513 -16.10 -44.84 -19.45
C ALA A 513 -16.31 -46.31 -19.87
N PRO A 514 -15.83 -46.71 -21.07
CA PRO A 514 -15.95 -48.09 -21.51
C PRO A 514 -15.20 -49.00 -20.53
N SER A 515 -15.92 -50.00 -20.03
CA SER A 515 -15.35 -51.11 -19.23
C SER A 515 -14.38 -51.90 -20.12
N THR A 516 -13.10 -51.84 -19.83
CA THR A 516 -12.12 -52.79 -20.36
C THR A 516 -12.30 -54.11 -19.60
N ASN A 517 -12.82 -55.12 -20.29
CA ASN A 517 -12.70 -56.50 -19.89
C ASN A 517 -11.27 -57.01 -20.06
#